data_3b216e3f30e34c01bf26ff6de71ed58b
#
_entry.id   3b216e3f30e34c01bf26ff6de71ed58b
#
_cell.length_a   1.000
_cell.length_b   1.000
_cell.length_c   1.000
_cell.angle_alpha   90.00
_cell.angle_beta   90.00
_cell.angle_gamma   90.00
#
_symmetry.space_group_name_H-M   'P 1'
#
loop_
_entity.id
_entity.type
_entity.pdbx_description
1 polymer ?
#
loop_
_entity_poly.entity_id
_entity_poly.type
_entity_poly.pdbx_seq_one_letter_code
_entity_poly.pdbx_strand_id
1 'polypeptide(L)'
;MKKMRLFVWVLLILSACSAPSAEIINQPNQADNLKENSMNQIAIDKTYVKKDGIDVVYLAGGCFWGLEKLMQSLPGVVDVVSGYANGSPEIVPTYGGVIKGDTGYRETVRVEYDPDLVSLDAILFAYFHVIDPTIENAQGNDRGTQYQTGVYYVDEASQAIVDRIVAIEKERHDDFVVEIEPLERFYDAEEYHQDYLDKNPLGYCHISPTEMRTISDMIVDPGDYPRPSQEEIRAMLTDLQYRVTQDTDTERAFNNEYWDNHQQGIYVDVVTGEPLFTSKDKFDSGTGWPSFTQPIDENTIRLIEDRTFGMVRTEVRSRAGNAHLGHVFYREAASPTGTRYCINSAALRFIPIAAMEEEGYSYLLSYVRQ
;
A
#
# COMPACT_ATOMS: atom_id res chain seq x y z
N MET A 1 55.42 10.59 53.42
CA MET A 1 56.25 11.75 53.79
C MET A 1 56.27 12.74 52.65
N LYS A 2 55.94 13.99 53.03
CA LYS A 2 56.16 15.28 52.34
C LYS A 2 55.50 15.53 50.98
N LYS A 3 54.51 16.39 51.12
CA LYS A 3 53.94 17.39 50.25
C LYS A 3 54.95 18.22 49.47
N MET A 4 54.59 18.59 48.21
CA MET A 4 55.09 19.87 47.69
C MET A 4 54.00 20.44 46.75
N ARG A 5 53.47 21.59 47.15
CA ARG A 5 52.54 22.46 46.38
C ARG A 5 53.39 23.34 45.49
N LEU A 6 53.02 23.51 44.24
CA LEU A 6 53.57 24.56 43.41
C LEU A 6 52.39 25.44 42.96
N PHE A 7 52.43 26.71 43.40
CA PHE A 7 51.60 27.80 42.98
C PHE A 7 52.15 28.35 41.66
N VAL A 8 51.29 28.50 40.64
CA VAL A 8 51.64 29.31 39.46
C VAL A 8 50.55 30.36 39.29
N TRP A 9 51.01 31.57 39.24
CA TRP A 9 50.22 32.79 39.05
C TRP A 9 49.71 32.90 37.61
N VAL A 10 48.43 33.21 37.45
CA VAL A 10 47.83 33.54 36.16
C VAL A 10 47.78 35.05 36.00
N LEU A 11 48.49 35.55 35.00
CA LEU A 11 48.34 36.93 34.51
C LEU A 11 47.04 37.07 33.70
N LEU A 12 46.17 37.96 34.12
CA LEU A 12 45.04 38.42 33.32
C LEU A 12 45.56 39.40 32.24
N ILE A 13 45.44 39.00 30.98
CA ILE A 13 45.52 39.92 29.84
C ILE A 13 44.07 40.13 29.35
N LEU A 14 43.54 41.34 29.60
CA LEU A 14 42.34 41.87 28.98
C LEU A 14 42.63 42.21 27.50
N SER A 15 42.15 41.41 26.58
CA SER A 15 42.09 41.76 25.17
C SER A 15 40.62 41.96 24.77
N ALA A 16 40.28 43.17 24.46
CA ALA A 16 38.99 43.52 23.88
C ALA A 16 38.96 43.08 22.42
N CYS A 17 38.13 42.03 22.12
CA CYS A 17 37.79 41.70 20.75
C CYS A 17 36.30 41.96 20.55
N SER A 18 36.02 42.91 19.65
CA SER A 18 34.72 43.19 19.09
C SER A 18 34.11 41.92 18.48
N ALA A 19 32.91 41.57 18.90
CA ALA A 19 32.11 40.48 18.30
C ALA A 19 31.63 40.89 16.89
N PRO A 20 31.73 40.02 15.88
CA PRO A 20 31.01 40.27 14.63
C PRO A 20 29.54 40.05 14.88
N SER A 21 28.73 40.94 14.34
CA SER A 21 27.26 40.82 14.28
C SER A 21 26.88 39.53 13.63
N ALA A 22 26.22 38.64 14.37
CA ALA A 22 25.57 37.46 13.79
C ALA A 22 24.39 37.95 12.96
N GLU A 23 24.49 37.85 11.64
CA GLU A 23 23.33 37.85 10.76
C GLU A 23 22.43 36.68 11.18
N ILE A 24 21.24 37.02 11.69
CA ILE A 24 20.17 36.05 11.92
C ILE A 24 19.68 35.66 10.51
N ILE A 25 20.19 34.56 10.03
CA ILE A 25 19.59 33.84 8.90
C ILE A 25 18.24 33.34 9.42
N ASN A 26 17.18 34.05 9.06
CA ASN A 26 15.80 33.59 9.22
C ASN A 26 15.67 32.26 8.42
N GLN A 27 15.74 31.14 9.11
CA GLN A 27 15.23 29.90 8.54
C GLN A 27 13.71 30.05 8.42
N PRO A 28 13.11 29.79 7.26
CA PRO A 28 11.67 29.83 7.13
C PRO A 28 11.06 28.82 8.12
N ASN A 29 10.07 29.27 8.85
CA ASN A 29 9.39 28.52 9.89
C ASN A 29 8.68 27.33 9.22
N GLN A 30 8.76 26.13 9.80
CA GLN A 30 8.08 24.94 9.29
C GLN A 30 6.58 25.17 9.03
N ALA A 31 5.96 26.05 9.82
CA ALA A 31 4.58 26.50 9.63
C ALA A 31 4.36 27.38 8.37
N ASP A 32 5.37 28.07 7.89
CA ASP A 32 5.28 28.88 6.67
C ASP A 32 5.40 27.97 5.42
N ASN A 33 6.21 26.92 5.48
CA ASN A 33 6.30 25.91 4.42
C ASN A 33 5.01 25.08 4.29
N LEU A 34 4.35 24.76 5.41
CA LEU A 34 3.05 24.07 5.40
C LEU A 34 1.94 24.96 4.81
N LYS A 35 1.98 26.27 5.08
CA LYS A 35 1.03 27.23 4.48
C LYS A 35 1.31 27.47 2.99
N GLU A 36 2.58 27.48 2.60
CA GLU A 36 2.97 27.69 1.20
C GLU A 36 2.61 26.46 0.35
N ASN A 37 2.82 25.24 0.86
CA ASN A 37 2.36 23.99 0.20
C ASN A 37 0.83 23.92 0.10
N SER A 38 0.09 24.29 1.16
CA SER A 38 -1.38 24.29 1.11
C SER A 38 -1.94 25.37 0.16
N MET A 39 -1.26 26.51 0.03
CA MET A 39 -1.66 27.56 -0.94
C MET A 39 -1.34 27.15 -2.39
N ASN A 40 -0.26 26.42 -2.63
CA ASN A 40 0.03 25.87 -3.96
C ASN A 40 -1.00 24.81 -4.39
N GLN A 41 -1.43 23.93 -3.48
CA GLN A 41 -2.45 22.92 -3.76
C GLN A 41 -3.81 23.53 -4.15
N ILE A 42 -4.24 24.60 -3.48
CA ILE A 42 -5.46 25.36 -3.84
C ILE A 42 -5.35 26.00 -5.24
N ALA A 43 -4.13 26.34 -5.68
CA ALA A 43 -3.90 26.86 -7.03
C ALA A 43 -3.96 25.79 -8.11
N ILE A 44 -3.67 24.53 -7.76
CA ILE A 44 -3.62 23.37 -8.65
C ILE A 44 -5.03 22.76 -8.83
N ASP A 45 -5.76 22.54 -7.74
CA ASP A 45 -7.15 22.12 -7.74
C ASP A 45 -8.02 23.24 -7.09
N LYS A 46 -8.73 23.99 -7.94
CA LYS A 46 -9.50 25.16 -7.51
C LYS A 46 -10.80 24.79 -6.80
N THR A 47 -11.23 23.57 -6.91
CA THR A 47 -12.48 23.07 -6.30
C THR A 47 -12.23 22.39 -4.96
N TYR A 48 -10.98 21.93 -4.73
CA TYR A 48 -10.59 21.30 -3.47
C TYR A 48 -10.35 22.35 -2.36
N VAL A 49 -11.01 22.12 -1.24
CA VAL A 49 -10.78 22.86 0.00
C VAL A 49 -10.25 21.86 1.04
N LYS A 50 -8.98 22.02 1.43
CA LYS A 50 -8.38 21.15 2.45
C LYS A 50 -9.19 21.21 3.75
N LYS A 51 -9.59 20.01 4.24
CA LYS A 51 -10.29 19.82 5.51
C LYS A 51 -9.26 19.38 6.56
N ASP A 52 -9.44 19.83 7.81
CA ASP A 52 -8.56 19.41 8.92
C ASP A 52 -8.70 17.90 9.16
N GLY A 53 -7.57 17.21 9.27
CA GLY A 53 -7.53 15.76 9.51
C GLY A 53 -7.92 14.91 8.30
N ILE A 54 -8.12 15.49 7.11
CA ILE A 54 -8.42 14.77 5.86
C ILE A 54 -7.26 14.95 4.90
N ASP A 55 -6.77 13.85 4.38
CA ASP A 55 -5.75 13.81 3.34
C ASP A 55 -6.37 13.55 1.97
N VAL A 56 -5.57 13.73 0.91
CA VAL A 56 -6.03 13.61 -0.47
C VAL A 56 -4.99 12.96 -1.36
N VAL A 57 -5.45 12.11 -2.28
CA VAL A 57 -4.66 11.55 -3.38
C VAL A 57 -5.49 11.56 -4.67
N TYR A 58 -4.83 11.61 -5.82
CA TYR A 58 -5.50 11.61 -7.12
C TYR A 58 -5.08 10.37 -7.90
N LEU A 59 -6.08 9.61 -8.38
CA LEU A 59 -5.87 8.29 -8.99
C LEU A 59 -6.53 8.23 -10.37
N ALA A 60 -5.73 7.92 -11.40
CA ALA A 60 -6.21 7.64 -12.74
C ALA A 60 -6.14 6.12 -12.99
N GLY A 61 -7.26 5.48 -13.30
CA GLY A 61 -7.34 4.00 -13.38
C GLY A 61 -8.30 3.51 -14.47
N GLY A 62 -8.20 4.06 -15.69
CA GLY A 62 -9.19 3.82 -16.74
C GLY A 62 -10.42 4.70 -16.57
N CYS A 63 -11.62 4.16 -16.87
CA CYS A 63 -12.86 4.90 -16.67
C CYS A 63 -13.06 5.25 -15.18
N PHE A 64 -13.19 6.55 -14.89
CA PHE A 64 -13.32 7.06 -13.52
C PHE A 64 -14.57 6.62 -12.77
N TRP A 65 -15.67 6.23 -13.44
CA TRP A 65 -16.90 5.76 -12.78
C TRP A 65 -16.67 4.54 -11.88
N GLY A 66 -15.89 3.56 -12.40
CA GLY A 66 -15.56 2.35 -11.64
C GLY A 66 -14.63 2.65 -10.46
N LEU A 67 -13.64 3.49 -10.69
CA LEU A 67 -12.68 3.87 -9.66
C LEU A 67 -13.32 4.76 -8.58
N GLU A 68 -14.19 5.72 -8.95
CA GLU A 68 -14.99 6.51 -8.02
C GLU A 68 -15.79 5.59 -7.09
N LYS A 69 -16.56 4.65 -7.68
CA LYS A 69 -17.38 3.71 -6.91
C LYS A 69 -16.57 2.82 -5.98
N LEU A 70 -15.40 2.34 -6.43
CA LEU A 70 -14.51 1.54 -5.61
C LEU A 70 -14.01 2.36 -4.42
N MET A 71 -13.45 3.54 -4.66
CA MET A 71 -12.86 4.37 -3.60
C MET A 71 -13.92 4.81 -2.57
N GLN A 72 -15.14 5.14 -3.02
CA GLN A 72 -16.28 5.43 -2.13
C GLN A 72 -16.66 4.24 -1.23
N SER A 73 -16.35 3.01 -1.62
CA SER A 73 -16.67 1.82 -0.84
C SER A 73 -15.68 1.53 0.30
N LEU A 74 -14.51 2.18 0.31
CA LEU A 74 -13.50 1.97 1.33
C LEU A 74 -13.89 2.68 2.65
N PRO A 75 -13.90 1.96 3.79
CA PRO A 75 -14.08 2.60 5.09
C PRO A 75 -12.98 3.64 5.33
N GLY A 76 -13.36 4.85 5.75
CA GLY A 76 -12.42 5.96 5.99
C GLY A 76 -12.26 6.91 4.80
N VAL A 77 -12.70 6.55 3.59
CA VAL A 77 -12.83 7.50 2.48
C VAL A 77 -14.03 8.41 2.74
N VAL A 78 -13.80 9.72 2.67
CA VAL A 78 -14.76 10.76 3.06
C VAL A 78 -15.51 11.30 1.85
N ASP A 79 -14.79 11.48 0.73
CA ASP A 79 -15.34 12.01 -0.51
C ASP A 79 -14.52 11.54 -1.72
N VAL A 80 -15.18 11.34 -2.85
CA VAL A 80 -14.52 11.00 -4.10
C VAL A 80 -15.16 11.80 -5.22
N VAL A 81 -14.35 12.51 -6.01
CA VAL A 81 -14.81 13.38 -7.09
C VAL A 81 -14.16 12.95 -8.40
N SER A 82 -14.97 12.60 -9.40
CA SER A 82 -14.50 12.33 -10.75
C SER A 82 -14.04 13.61 -11.45
N GLY A 83 -12.92 13.57 -12.17
CA GLY A 83 -12.33 14.73 -12.81
C GLY A 83 -11.26 14.41 -13.84
N TYR A 84 -10.48 15.41 -14.18
CA TYR A 84 -9.43 15.36 -15.20
C TYR A 84 -8.14 15.94 -14.66
N ALA A 85 -7.04 15.15 -14.68
CA ALA A 85 -5.74 15.55 -14.12
C ALA A 85 -4.64 15.69 -15.17
N ASN A 86 -3.63 16.49 -14.83
CA ASN A 86 -2.30 16.60 -15.44
C ASN A 86 -2.25 16.77 -16.97
N GLY A 87 -3.30 17.32 -17.59
CA GLY A 87 -3.30 17.65 -19.01
C GLY A 87 -2.65 19.00 -19.33
N SER A 88 -2.82 19.47 -20.58
CA SER A 88 -2.25 20.72 -21.04
C SER A 88 -2.71 21.93 -20.20
N PRO A 89 -1.79 22.78 -19.71
CA PRO A 89 -2.12 23.97 -18.93
C PRO A 89 -2.94 25.02 -19.70
N GLU A 90 -2.92 24.96 -21.02
CA GLU A 90 -3.60 25.91 -21.90
C GLU A 90 -5.06 25.52 -22.17
N ILE A 91 -5.47 24.29 -21.74
CA ILE A 91 -6.78 23.74 -22.03
C ILE A 91 -7.57 23.60 -20.72
N VAL A 92 -8.76 24.19 -20.66
CA VAL A 92 -9.76 23.83 -19.63
C VAL A 92 -10.49 22.58 -20.17
N PRO A 93 -10.38 21.44 -19.48
CA PRO A 93 -10.94 20.18 -19.98
C PRO A 93 -12.46 20.21 -19.97
N THR A 94 -13.03 19.51 -20.92
CA THR A 94 -14.44 19.08 -20.96
C THR A 94 -14.44 17.64 -21.44
N TYR A 95 -15.43 16.85 -21.08
CA TYR A 95 -15.51 15.45 -21.52
C TYR A 95 -15.36 15.31 -23.05
N GLY A 96 -16.11 16.14 -23.81
CA GLY A 96 -16.04 16.13 -25.27
C GLY A 96 -14.68 16.55 -25.86
N GLY A 97 -13.84 17.22 -25.08
CA GLY A 97 -12.43 17.53 -25.42
C GLY A 97 -11.52 16.35 -25.07
N VAL A 98 -11.62 15.85 -23.85
CA VAL A 98 -10.72 14.81 -23.30
C VAL A 98 -10.82 13.50 -24.09
N ILE A 99 -12.02 13.06 -24.48
CA ILE A 99 -12.22 11.82 -25.26
C ILE A 99 -11.61 11.85 -26.68
N LYS A 100 -11.17 13.03 -27.17
CA LYS A 100 -10.43 13.12 -28.44
C LYS A 100 -8.97 12.67 -28.32
N GLY A 101 -8.45 12.60 -27.08
CA GLY A 101 -7.14 12.07 -26.77
C GLY A 101 -5.96 13.02 -27.04
N ASP A 102 -6.22 14.31 -27.30
CA ASP A 102 -5.21 15.32 -27.64
C ASP A 102 -5.00 16.40 -26.56
N THR A 103 -5.75 16.34 -25.46
CA THR A 103 -5.66 17.30 -24.35
C THR A 103 -4.58 16.98 -23.33
N GLY A 104 -4.10 15.75 -23.31
CA GLY A 104 -3.18 15.24 -22.29
C GLY A 104 -3.83 14.93 -20.94
N TYR A 105 -5.11 15.24 -20.73
CA TYR A 105 -5.81 14.95 -19.48
C TYR A 105 -6.14 13.46 -19.33
N ARG A 106 -6.02 12.98 -18.06
CA ARG A 106 -6.41 11.63 -17.63
C ARG A 106 -7.75 11.70 -16.89
N GLU A 107 -8.63 10.73 -17.15
CA GLU A 107 -9.78 10.49 -16.27
C GLU A 107 -9.26 10.07 -14.89
N THR A 108 -9.55 10.86 -13.88
CA THR A 108 -8.92 10.79 -12.56
C THR A 108 -9.98 10.99 -11.48
N VAL A 109 -9.84 10.32 -10.36
CA VAL A 109 -10.64 10.60 -9.16
C VAL A 109 -9.78 11.31 -8.12
N ARG A 110 -10.32 12.37 -7.50
CA ARG A 110 -9.82 12.94 -6.26
C ARG A 110 -10.39 12.11 -5.11
N VAL A 111 -9.54 11.51 -4.27
CA VAL A 111 -9.94 10.70 -3.12
C VAL A 111 -9.54 11.45 -1.85
N GLU A 112 -10.54 11.87 -1.08
CA GLU A 112 -10.37 12.48 0.23
C GLU A 112 -10.60 11.41 1.31
N TYR A 113 -9.68 11.26 2.25
CA TYR A 113 -9.74 10.18 3.23
C TYR A 113 -9.27 10.63 4.62
N ASP A 114 -9.82 9.99 5.65
CA ASP A 114 -9.38 10.15 7.04
C ASP A 114 -8.21 9.18 7.30
N PRO A 115 -6.96 9.66 7.47
CA PRO A 115 -5.79 8.81 7.66
C PRO A 115 -5.79 8.04 9.00
N ASP A 116 -6.64 8.42 9.95
CA ASP A 116 -6.84 7.68 11.21
C ASP A 116 -7.77 6.46 11.01
N LEU A 117 -8.48 6.36 9.88
CA LEU A 117 -9.43 5.28 9.56
C LEU A 117 -8.97 4.40 8.40
N VAL A 118 -8.26 4.95 7.43
CA VAL A 118 -7.70 4.22 6.28
C VAL A 118 -6.38 4.84 5.85
N SER A 119 -5.34 4.03 5.72
CA SER A 119 -4.04 4.51 5.28
C SER A 119 -4.00 4.77 3.76
N LEU A 120 -3.07 5.63 3.31
CA LEU A 120 -2.77 5.77 1.88
C LEU A 120 -2.28 4.44 1.28
N ASP A 121 -1.60 3.62 2.06
CA ASP A 121 -1.20 2.25 1.67
C ASP A 121 -2.41 1.41 1.27
N ALA A 122 -3.47 1.42 2.08
CA ALA A 122 -4.70 0.68 1.81
C ALA A 122 -5.36 1.13 0.51
N ILE A 123 -5.45 2.45 0.31
CA ILE A 123 -6.00 3.06 -0.91
C ILE A 123 -5.18 2.66 -2.13
N LEU A 124 -3.85 2.72 -2.06
CA LEU A 124 -2.96 2.36 -3.16
C LEU A 124 -3.00 0.86 -3.47
N PHE A 125 -3.00 -0.02 -2.45
CA PHE A 125 -3.15 -1.45 -2.70
C PHE A 125 -4.51 -1.81 -3.28
N ALA A 126 -5.59 -1.12 -2.87
CA ALA A 126 -6.91 -1.26 -3.48
C ALA A 126 -6.89 -0.82 -4.96
N TYR A 127 -6.26 0.30 -5.27
CA TYR A 127 -6.06 0.81 -6.62
C TYR A 127 -5.29 -0.18 -7.50
N PHE A 128 -4.10 -0.63 -7.06
CA PHE A 128 -3.28 -1.59 -7.80
C PHE A 128 -3.90 -2.99 -7.90
N HIS A 129 -4.89 -3.31 -7.07
CA HIS A 129 -5.62 -4.57 -7.18
C HIS A 129 -6.53 -4.62 -8.41
N VAL A 130 -7.07 -3.48 -8.84
CA VAL A 130 -8.12 -3.41 -9.88
C VAL A 130 -7.63 -2.91 -11.22
N ILE A 131 -6.43 -2.37 -11.31
CA ILE A 131 -5.83 -1.94 -12.57
C ILE A 131 -4.84 -2.99 -13.09
N ASP A 132 -4.61 -2.98 -14.39
CA ASP A 132 -3.45 -3.63 -15.00
C ASP A 132 -2.34 -2.57 -15.17
N PRO A 133 -1.26 -2.63 -14.38
CA PRO A 133 -0.20 -1.61 -14.41
C PRO A 133 0.73 -1.72 -15.62
N THR A 134 0.50 -2.70 -16.52
CA THR A 134 1.36 -2.99 -17.68
C THR A 134 0.75 -2.52 -19.00
N ILE A 135 -0.50 -2.04 -19.00
CA ILE A 135 -1.21 -1.64 -20.22
C ILE A 135 -1.20 -0.11 -20.37
N GLU A 136 -0.56 0.36 -21.42
CA GLU A 136 -0.51 1.78 -21.77
C GLU A 136 -1.83 2.25 -22.39
N ASN A 137 -2.32 3.42 -21.96
CA ASN A 137 -3.49 4.10 -22.50
C ASN A 137 -4.77 3.24 -22.57
N ALA A 138 -4.94 2.32 -21.63
CA ALA A 138 -6.12 1.46 -21.62
C ALA A 138 -6.33 0.76 -20.27
N GLN A 139 -7.62 0.48 -19.92
CA GLN A 139 -7.99 -0.45 -18.87
C GLN A 139 -9.26 -1.21 -19.27
N GLY A 140 -9.28 -2.52 -19.05
CA GLY A 140 -10.42 -3.36 -19.46
C GLY A 140 -10.71 -3.21 -20.97
N ASN A 141 -11.91 -2.71 -21.32
CA ASN A 141 -12.32 -2.44 -22.68
C ASN A 141 -12.08 -0.99 -23.12
N ASP A 142 -11.75 -0.11 -22.20
CA ASP A 142 -11.55 1.32 -22.47
C ASP A 142 -10.19 1.55 -23.12
N ARG A 143 -10.16 2.33 -24.21
CA ARG A 143 -8.97 2.65 -25.00
C ARG A 143 -8.92 4.14 -25.28
N GLY A 144 -7.76 4.75 -25.05
CA GLY A 144 -7.49 6.17 -25.27
C GLY A 144 -6.55 6.73 -24.23
N THR A 145 -5.86 7.83 -24.53
CA THR A 145 -4.88 8.48 -23.67
C THR A 145 -5.50 8.91 -22.31
N GLN A 146 -6.81 9.23 -22.30
CA GLN A 146 -7.52 9.58 -21.07
C GLN A 146 -7.62 8.43 -20.06
N TYR A 147 -7.47 7.18 -20.50
CA TYR A 147 -7.52 5.98 -19.66
C TYR A 147 -6.16 5.49 -19.20
N GLN A 148 -5.10 6.29 -19.40
CA GLN A 148 -3.79 6.00 -18.84
C GLN A 148 -3.88 5.96 -17.31
N THR A 149 -3.22 4.95 -16.73
CA THR A 149 -3.15 4.80 -15.26
C THR A 149 -2.15 5.75 -14.64
N GLY A 150 -2.45 6.28 -13.47
CA GLY A 150 -1.57 7.21 -12.77
C GLY A 150 -1.90 7.39 -11.28
N VAL A 151 -0.88 7.71 -10.50
CA VAL A 151 -0.98 8.14 -9.11
C VAL A 151 -0.34 9.52 -9.01
N TYR A 152 -1.15 10.52 -8.63
CA TYR A 152 -0.69 11.90 -8.52
C TYR A 152 -0.70 12.33 -7.06
N TYR A 153 0.51 12.48 -6.49
CA TYR A 153 0.72 12.88 -5.10
C TYR A 153 0.75 14.40 -4.93
N VAL A 154 0.51 14.89 -3.72
CA VAL A 154 0.32 16.32 -3.43
C VAL A 154 1.42 16.92 -2.56
N ASP A 155 2.20 16.09 -1.86
CA ASP A 155 3.28 16.50 -0.96
C ASP A 155 4.35 15.40 -0.81
N GLU A 156 5.44 15.73 -0.09
CA GLU A 156 6.56 14.81 0.13
C GLU A 156 6.16 13.58 0.99
N ALA A 157 5.19 13.73 1.89
CA ALA A 157 4.76 12.65 2.75
C ALA A 157 3.98 11.60 1.95
N SER A 158 3.03 12.03 1.13
CA SER A 158 2.29 11.16 0.21
C SER A 158 3.20 10.55 -0.85
N GLN A 159 4.17 11.32 -1.39
CA GLN A 159 5.18 10.80 -2.32
C GLN A 159 5.98 9.64 -1.73
N ALA A 160 6.45 9.75 -0.50
CA ALA A 160 7.25 8.70 0.14
C ALA A 160 6.47 7.36 0.26
N ILE A 161 5.15 7.44 0.56
CA ILE A 161 4.28 6.27 0.61
C ILE A 161 4.06 5.70 -0.80
N VAL A 162 3.75 6.56 -1.77
CA VAL A 162 3.58 6.17 -3.19
C VAL A 162 4.82 5.47 -3.71
N ASP A 163 6.01 6.04 -3.51
CA ASP A 163 7.28 5.46 -3.98
C ASP A 163 7.52 4.07 -3.39
N ARG A 164 7.20 3.86 -2.11
CA ARG A 164 7.33 2.57 -1.43
C ARG A 164 6.38 1.52 -2.02
N ILE A 165 5.11 1.85 -2.22
CA ILE A 165 4.12 0.91 -2.80
C ILE A 165 4.44 0.63 -4.27
N VAL A 166 4.81 1.64 -5.04
CA VAL A 166 5.22 1.50 -6.44
C VAL A 166 6.46 0.61 -6.58
N ALA A 167 7.42 0.69 -5.65
CA ALA A 167 8.57 -0.21 -5.65
C ALA A 167 8.14 -1.68 -5.51
N ILE A 168 7.14 -1.97 -4.66
CA ILE A 168 6.57 -3.31 -4.51
C ILE A 168 5.89 -3.76 -5.81
N GLU A 169 5.09 -2.90 -6.45
CA GLU A 169 4.37 -3.24 -7.68
C GLU A 169 5.34 -3.44 -8.87
N LYS A 170 6.40 -2.65 -8.95
CA LYS A 170 7.46 -2.85 -9.96
C LYS A 170 8.24 -4.16 -9.81
N GLU A 171 8.34 -4.72 -8.60
CA GLU A 171 8.89 -6.06 -8.41
C GLU A 171 7.96 -7.17 -8.94
N ARG A 172 6.66 -6.88 -9.09
CA ARG A 172 5.63 -7.82 -9.57
C ARG A 172 5.43 -7.78 -11.08
N HIS A 173 5.81 -6.66 -11.72
CA HIS A 173 5.49 -6.38 -13.12
C HIS A 173 6.71 -5.82 -13.86
N ASP A 174 7.21 -6.57 -14.84
CA ASP A 174 8.38 -6.16 -15.66
C ASP A 174 8.09 -4.92 -16.52
N ASP A 175 6.86 -4.78 -17.02
CA ASP A 175 6.42 -3.72 -17.94
C ASP A 175 5.51 -2.69 -17.23
N PHE A 176 5.99 -2.08 -16.14
CA PHE A 176 5.22 -1.11 -15.36
C PHE A 176 5.12 0.24 -16.08
N VAL A 177 3.90 0.69 -16.43
CA VAL A 177 3.63 1.91 -17.21
C VAL A 177 2.78 2.96 -16.48
N VAL A 178 2.47 2.76 -15.19
CA VAL A 178 1.67 3.71 -14.41
C VAL A 178 2.43 5.03 -14.23
N GLU A 179 1.79 6.16 -14.52
CA GLU A 179 2.34 7.49 -14.28
C GLU A 179 2.44 7.75 -12.77
N ILE A 180 3.63 8.13 -12.27
CA ILE A 180 3.86 8.47 -10.85
C ILE A 180 4.45 9.88 -10.82
N GLU A 181 3.60 10.86 -10.53
CA GLU A 181 3.91 12.26 -10.72
C GLU A 181 3.30 13.13 -9.61
N PRO A 182 3.82 14.34 -9.36
CA PRO A 182 3.09 15.31 -8.58
C PRO A 182 1.80 15.73 -9.29
N LEU A 183 0.76 16.03 -8.52
CA LEU A 183 -0.41 16.67 -9.10
C LEU A 183 -0.03 18.06 -9.60
N GLU A 184 -0.18 18.31 -10.91
CA GLU A 184 0.03 19.63 -11.48
C GLU A 184 -1.27 20.43 -11.61
N ARG A 185 -2.38 19.77 -11.92
CA ARG A 185 -3.72 20.36 -12.05
C ARG A 185 -4.81 19.32 -12.01
N PHE A 186 -5.98 19.75 -11.51
CA PHE A 186 -7.19 18.96 -11.50
C PHE A 186 -8.40 19.83 -11.78
N TYR A 187 -9.36 19.29 -12.50
CA TYR A 187 -10.67 19.90 -12.76
C TYR A 187 -11.75 18.86 -12.55
N ASP A 188 -12.77 19.21 -11.75
CA ASP A 188 -13.94 18.34 -11.59
C ASP A 188 -14.58 18.06 -12.96
N ALA A 189 -14.97 16.83 -13.21
CA ALA A 189 -15.77 16.48 -14.38
C ALA A 189 -17.20 17.01 -14.20
N GLU A 190 -17.94 17.04 -15.30
CA GLU A 190 -19.32 17.51 -15.35
C GLU A 190 -20.20 16.72 -14.39
N GLU A 191 -21.20 17.37 -13.80
CA GLU A 191 -22.09 16.83 -12.76
C GLU A 191 -22.74 15.47 -13.11
N TYR A 192 -22.96 15.19 -14.39
CA TYR A 192 -23.56 13.92 -14.82
C TYR A 192 -22.56 12.72 -14.72
N HIS A 193 -21.27 12.98 -14.48
CA HIS A 193 -20.27 11.96 -14.23
C HIS A 193 -20.16 11.61 -12.75
N GLN A 194 -20.45 12.54 -11.85
CA GLN A 194 -20.36 12.32 -10.41
C GLN A 194 -21.37 11.27 -9.96
N ASP A 195 -20.94 10.31 -9.11
CA ASP A 195 -21.74 9.20 -8.61
C ASP A 195 -22.49 8.42 -9.72
N TYR A 196 -21.80 8.29 -10.88
CA TYR A 196 -22.49 7.74 -12.06
C TYR A 196 -23.06 6.34 -11.84
N LEU A 197 -22.32 5.45 -11.18
CA LEU A 197 -22.76 4.07 -10.94
C LEU A 197 -23.82 3.98 -9.83
N ASP A 198 -23.90 4.94 -8.91
CA ASP A 198 -25.02 5.04 -7.97
C ASP A 198 -26.30 5.50 -8.64
N LYS A 199 -26.19 6.47 -9.53
CA LYS A 199 -27.30 6.94 -10.38
C LYS A 199 -27.70 5.90 -11.42
N ASN A 200 -26.76 5.04 -11.87
CA ASN A 200 -26.93 4.05 -12.94
C ASN A 200 -26.34 2.67 -12.54
N PRO A 201 -27.00 1.89 -11.66
CA PRO A 201 -26.43 0.62 -11.12
C PRO A 201 -26.16 -0.47 -12.16
N LEU A 202 -26.68 -0.35 -13.37
CA LEU A 202 -26.41 -1.25 -14.50
C LEU A 202 -25.45 -0.64 -15.52
N GLY A 203 -24.83 0.49 -15.19
CA GLY A 203 -23.82 1.16 -16.02
C GLY A 203 -22.59 0.29 -16.22
N TYR A 204 -21.83 0.60 -17.27
CA TYR A 204 -20.56 -0.07 -17.53
C TYR A 204 -19.55 0.20 -16.43
N CYS A 205 -18.91 -0.87 -15.97
CA CYS A 205 -17.79 -0.82 -15.02
C CYS A 205 -16.78 -1.90 -15.41
N HIS A 206 -15.50 -1.54 -15.47
CA HIS A 206 -14.42 -2.51 -15.71
C HIS A 206 -14.01 -3.27 -14.43
N ILE A 207 -14.35 -2.76 -13.25
CA ILE A 207 -14.13 -3.39 -11.96
C ILE A 207 -15.35 -4.25 -11.62
N SER A 208 -15.13 -5.53 -11.29
CA SER A 208 -16.27 -6.42 -10.99
C SER A 208 -16.85 -6.13 -9.60
N PRO A 209 -18.17 -6.37 -9.40
CA PRO A 209 -18.80 -6.23 -8.08
C PRO A 209 -18.17 -7.14 -6.99
N THR A 210 -17.57 -8.26 -7.40
CA THR A 210 -16.90 -9.17 -6.47
C THR A 210 -15.59 -8.56 -5.97
N GLU A 211 -14.77 -8.02 -6.88
CA GLU A 211 -13.53 -7.31 -6.53
C GLU A 211 -13.81 -6.12 -5.63
N MET A 212 -14.83 -5.29 -5.97
CA MET A 212 -15.23 -4.16 -5.12
C MET A 212 -15.57 -4.60 -3.70
N ARG A 213 -16.32 -5.73 -3.55
CA ARG A 213 -16.69 -6.25 -2.24
C ARG A 213 -15.47 -6.76 -1.48
N THR A 214 -14.62 -7.57 -2.12
CA THR A 214 -13.40 -8.08 -1.48
C THR A 214 -12.56 -6.93 -0.93
N ILE A 215 -12.41 -5.85 -1.70
CA ILE A 215 -11.63 -4.68 -1.29
C ILE A 215 -12.32 -3.91 -0.17
N SER A 216 -13.64 -3.68 -0.26
CA SER A 216 -14.39 -2.95 0.77
C SER A 216 -14.50 -3.70 2.11
N ASP A 217 -14.40 -5.03 2.08
CA ASP A 217 -14.43 -5.89 3.26
C ASP A 217 -13.03 -6.03 3.93
N MET A 218 -12.06 -5.19 3.58
CA MET A 218 -10.71 -5.18 4.14
C MET A 218 -10.73 -5.09 5.66
N ILE A 219 -10.03 -6.03 6.32
CA ILE A 219 -9.92 -6.14 7.78
C ILE A 219 -8.58 -5.61 8.27
N VAL A 220 -7.52 -5.83 7.49
CA VAL A 220 -6.13 -5.52 7.84
C VAL A 220 -5.67 -4.31 7.03
N ASP A 221 -5.37 -3.19 7.70
CA ASP A 221 -4.77 -2.03 7.03
C ASP A 221 -3.27 -2.26 6.82
N PRO A 222 -2.78 -2.22 5.57
CA PRO A 222 -1.36 -2.43 5.29
C PRO A 222 -0.44 -1.30 5.78
N GLY A 223 -0.98 -0.12 6.07
CA GLY A 223 -0.23 1.00 6.63
C GLY A 223 0.35 0.70 8.00
N ASP A 224 -0.26 -0.22 8.75
CA ASP A 224 0.26 -0.71 10.03
C ASP A 224 1.47 -1.66 9.86
N TYR A 225 1.72 -2.14 8.64
CA TYR A 225 2.72 -3.18 8.32
C TYR A 225 3.63 -2.78 7.15
N PRO A 226 4.26 -1.59 7.18
CA PRO A 226 5.05 -1.11 6.05
C PRO A 226 6.25 -2.02 5.79
N ARG A 227 6.52 -2.26 4.50
CA ARG A 227 7.67 -3.09 4.10
C ARG A 227 8.98 -2.40 4.48
N PRO A 228 9.88 -3.08 5.23
CA PRO A 228 11.22 -2.58 5.49
C PRO A 228 12.05 -2.47 4.20
N SER A 229 13.13 -1.70 4.25
CA SER A 229 14.11 -1.67 3.16
C SER A 229 14.77 -3.04 2.94
N GLN A 230 15.31 -3.29 1.75
CA GLN A 230 16.00 -4.56 1.44
C GLN A 230 17.20 -4.83 2.37
N GLU A 231 17.87 -3.79 2.84
CA GLU A 231 18.97 -3.91 3.80
C GLU A 231 18.44 -4.39 5.16
N GLU A 232 17.34 -3.81 5.65
CA GLU A 232 16.70 -4.22 6.89
C GLU A 232 16.14 -5.64 6.78
N ILE A 233 15.46 -6.00 5.66
CA ILE A 233 14.98 -7.36 5.40
C ILE A 233 16.14 -8.36 5.46
N ARG A 234 17.28 -8.05 4.83
CA ARG A 234 18.46 -8.92 4.87
C ARG A 234 19.05 -9.05 6.28
N ALA A 235 19.01 -7.99 7.07
CA ALA A 235 19.54 -7.97 8.44
C ALA A 235 18.65 -8.70 9.44
N MET A 236 17.33 -8.66 9.28
CA MET A 236 16.37 -9.23 10.23
C MET A 236 16.08 -10.71 9.99
N LEU A 237 16.18 -11.19 8.75
CA LEU A 237 15.84 -12.56 8.40
C LEU A 237 17.02 -13.51 8.54
N THR A 238 16.75 -14.75 8.96
CA THR A 238 17.70 -15.85 8.84
C THR A 238 17.94 -16.20 7.36
N ASP A 239 19.03 -16.90 7.05
CA ASP A 239 19.33 -17.31 5.67
C ASP A 239 18.22 -18.15 5.05
N LEU A 240 17.53 -19.00 5.81
CA LEU A 240 16.40 -19.78 5.31
C LEU A 240 15.19 -18.89 5.02
N GLN A 241 14.81 -18.02 5.95
CA GLN A 241 13.70 -17.07 5.78
C GLN A 241 13.93 -16.19 4.57
N TYR A 242 15.15 -15.64 4.41
CA TYR A 242 15.49 -14.80 3.26
C TYR A 242 15.35 -15.57 1.94
N ARG A 243 15.95 -16.76 1.82
CA ARG A 243 15.84 -17.56 0.59
C ARG A 243 14.39 -17.91 0.26
N VAL A 244 13.60 -18.29 1.27
CA VAL A 244 12.19 -18.62 1.05
C VAL A 244 11.40 -17.39 0.61
N THR A 245 11.51 -16.28 1.34
CA THR A 245 10.65 -15.11 1.12
C THR A 245 11.10 -14.25 -0.06
N GLN A 246 12.41 -14.13 -0.31
CA GLN A 246 12.98 -13.22 -1.32
C GLN A 246 13.45 -13.96 -2.59
N ASP A 247 13.99 -15.20 -2.44
CA ASP A 247 14.53 -15.96 -3.57
C ASP A 247 13.57 -17.09 -4.03
N THR A 248 12.35 -17.14 -3.52
CA THR A 248 11.29 -18.11 -3.90
C THR A 248 11.72 -19.58 -3.67
N ASP A 249 12.52 -19.84 -2.62
CA ASP A 249 12.93 -21.18 -2.21
C ASP A 249 11.81 -21.90 -1.43
N THR A 250 11.96 -23.19 -1.19
CA THR A 250 11.01 -24.00 -0.42
C THR A 250 11.77 -24.75 0.69
N GLU A 251 11.28 -24.64 1.92
CA GLU A 251 11.81 -25.41 3.05
C GLU A 251 11.44 -26.90 2.99
N ARG A 252 12.07 -27.72 3.82
CA ARG A 252 11.85 -29.17 3.81
C ARG A 252 10.53 -29.56 4.47
N ALA A 253 9.77 -30.42 3.81
CA ALA A 253 8.56 -31.04 4.35
C ALA A 253 8.86 -31.80 5.66
N PHE A 254 7.96 -31.71 6.65
CA PHE A 254 8.03 -32.34 7.97
C PHE A 254 9.26 -31.95 8.81
N ASN A 255 10.04 -30.97 8.35
CA ASN A 255 11.21 -30.44 9.04
C ASN A 255 11.19 -28.90 9.00
N ASN A 256 10.09 -28.32 9.46
CA ASN A 256 9.85 -26.90 9.58
C ASN A 256 9.00 -26.61 10.83
N GLU A 257 8.91 -25.35 11.24
CA GLU A 257 8.45 -24.99 12.59
C GLU A 257 6.95 -25.21 12.81
N TYR A 258 6.11 -24.96 11.79
CA TYR A 258 4.66 -24.85 11.99
C TYR A 258 3.83 -25.92 11.29
N TRP A 259 4.43 -26.93 10.64
CA TRP A 259 3.65 -27.99 9.98
C TRP A 259 2.72 -28.72 10.97
N ASP A 260 3.19 -28.94 12.21
CA ASP A 260 2.49 -29.62 13.31
C ASP A 260 2.11 -28.66 14.47
N ASN A 261 1.98 -27.35 14.21
CA ASN A 261 1.53 -26.40 15.22
C ASN A 261 0.00 -26.38 15.29
N HIS A 262 -0.59 -26.70 16.47
CA HIS A 262 -2.01 -26.71 16.75
C HIS A 262 -2.42 -25.67 17.81
N GLN A 263 -1.53 -24.75 18.18
CA GLN A 263 -1.84 -23.69 19.12
C GLN A 263 -2.81 -22.66 18.52
N GLN A 264 -3.68 -22.07 19.35
CA GLN A 264 -4.56 -20.99 18.93
C GLN A 264 -3.77 -19.68 18.77
N GLY A 265 -3.96 -19.01 17.65
CA GLY A 265 -3.29 -17.75 17.33
C GLY A 265 -3.41 -17.40 15.86
N ILE A 266 -2.57 -16.47 15.43
CA ILE A 266 -2.45 -16.03 14.04
C ILE A 266 -1.05 -16.28 13.49
N TYR A 267 -0.96 -16.38 12.18
CA TYR A 267 0.28 -16.47 11.42
C TYR A 267 0.45 -15.18 10.64
N VAL A 268 1.55 -14.47 10.89
CA VAL A 268 1.85 -13.18 10.25
C VAL A 268 3.03 -13.32 9.30
N ASP A 269 3.13 -12.43 8.33
CA ASP A 269 4.30 -12.32 7.43
C ASP A 269 5.56 -12.06 8.27
N VAL A 270 6.59 -12.88 8.07
CA VAL A 270 7.86 -12.74 8.80
C VAL A 270 8.60 -11.44 8.44
N VAL A 271 8.29 -10.84 7.28
CA VAL A 271 8.93 -9.62 6.78
C VAL A 271 8.29 -8.36 7.40
N THR A 272 6.97 -8.28 7.40
CA THR A 272 6.24 -7.06 7.80
C THR A 272 5.47 -7.20 9.10
N GLY A 273 5.13 -8.42 9.50
CA GLY A 273 4.19 -8.68 10.59
C GLY A 273 2.73 -8.63 10.15
N GLU A 274 2.42 -8.41 8.86
CA GLU A 274 1.05 -8.37 8.35
C GLU A 274 0.33 -9.70 8.63
N PRO A 275 -0.88 -9.71 9.26
CA PRO A 275 -1.64 -10.92 9.53
C PRO A 275 -2.08 -11.61 8.24
N LEU A 276 -1.80 -12.91 8.13
CA LEU A 276 -2.07 -13.69 6.92
C LEU A 276 -3.09 -14.80 7.13
N PHE A 277 -2.94 -15.60 8.20
CA PHE A 277 -3.78 -16.77 8.44
C PHE A 277 -4.12 -16.91 9.93
N THR A 278 -5.21 -17.65 10.21
CA THR A 278 -5.59 -17.99 11.58
C THR A 278 -5.36 -19.49 11.85
N SER A 279 -5.18 -19.85 13.12
CA SER A 279 -5.14 -21.25 13.55
C SER A 279 -6.46 -21.99 13.33
N LYS A 280 -7.58 -21.26 13.22
CA LYS A 280 -8.91 -21.81 12.95
C LYS A 280 -9.03 -22.39 11.53
N ASP A 281 -8.35 -21.74 10.58
CA ASP A 281 -8.34 -22.13 9.17
C ASP A 281 -7.23 -23.15 8.84
N LYS A 282 -6.34 -23.45 9.81
CA LYS A 282 -5.26 -24.42 9.66
C LYS A 282 -5.78 -25.86 9.78
N PHE A 283 -5.30 -26.73 8.90
CA PHE A 283 -5.62 -28.17 8.92
C PHE A 283 -4.40 -29.04 8.60
N ASP A 284 -4.48 -30.31 8.98
CA ASP A 284 -3.46 -31.31 8.62
C ASP A 284 -3.72 -31.82 7.21
N SER A 285 -2.88 -31.42 6.27
CA SER A 285 -2.93 -31.85 4.88
C SER A 285 -2.12 -33.12 4.61
N GLY A 286 -1.30 -33.58 5.56
CA GLY A 286 -0.36 -34.70 5.37
C GLY A 286 0.82 -34.40 4.43
N THR A 287 1.00 -33.12 4.01
CA THR A 287 2.06 -32.75 3.05
C THR A 287 3.36 -32.32 3.72
N GLY A 288 3.32 -32.03 5.02
CA GLY A 288 4.49 -31.64 5.81
C GLY A 288 4.80 -30.14 5.81
N TRP A 289 3.88 -29.31 5.33
CA TRP A 289 3.90 -27.85 5.44
C TRP A 289 2.60 -27.33 6.09
N PRO A 290 2.62 -26.16 6.75
CA PRO A 290 1.41 -25.48 7.22
C PRO A 290 0.41 -25.34 6.08
N SER A 291 -0.82 -25.74 6.31
CA SER A 291 -1.89 -25.71 5.31
C SER A 291 -3.11 -25.01 5.87
N PHE A 292 -3.68 -24.07 5.11
CA PHE A 292 -4.81 -23.26 5.51
C PHE A 292 -5.93 -23.36 4.45
N THR A 293 -7.17 -23.20 4.89
CA THR A 293 -8.34 -23.20 4.00
C THR A 293 -8.58 -21.85 3.33
N GLN A 294 -8.19 -20.77 4.01
CA GLN A 294 -8.35 -19.37 3.56
C GLN A 294 -7.39 -18.45 4.32
N PRO A 295 -7.06 -17.26 3.79
CA PRO A 295 -6.41 -16.18 4.54
C PRO A 295 -7.38 -15.55 5.54
N ILE A 296 -6.85 -14.77 6.51
CA ILE A 296 -7.66 -14.00 7.46
C ILE A 296 -8.43 -12.86 6.79
N ASP A 297 -7.86 -12.33 5.72
CA ASP A 297 -8.39 -11.30 4.84
C ASP A 297 -7.85 -11.59 3.43
N GLU A 298 -8.73 -11.71 2.44
CA GLU A 298 -8.32 -11.99 1.05
C GLU A 298 -7.40 -10.89 0.49
N ASN A 299 -7.47 -9.67 1.02
CA ASN A 299 -6.62 -8.56 0.61
C ASN A 299 -5.16 -8.68 1.06
N THR A 300 -4.84 -9.50 2.08
CA THR A 300 -3.47 -9.62 2.62
C THR A 300 -2.52 -10.45 1.76
N ILE A 301 -3.05 -11.10 0.73
CA ILE A 301 -2.27 -11.93 -0.19
C ILE A 301 -2.43 -11.48 -1.65
N ARG A 302 -1.47 -11.88 -2.47
CA ARG A 302 -1.52 -11.79 -3.93
C ARG A 302 -1.32 -13.17 -4.53
N LEU A 303 -2.13 -13.49 -5.54
CA LEU A 303 -2.09 -14.74 -6.29
C LEU A 303 -1.47 -14.49 -7.66
N ILE A 304 -0.33 -15.14 -7.93
CA ILE A 304 0.46 -14.92 -9.14
C ILE A 304 0.60 -16.26 -9.88
N GLU A 305 0.45 -16.25 -11.19
CA GLU A 305 0.67 -17.46 -11.98
C GLU A 305 2.18 -17.82 -12.00
N ASP A 306 2.53 -19.00 -11.51
CA ASP A 306 3.87 -19.56 -11.51
C ASP A 306 3.99 -20.64 -12.60
N ARG A 307 4.83 -20.38 -13.60
CA ARG A 307 5.13 -21.30 -14.72
C ARG A 307 6.49 -21.95 -14.62
N THR A 308 7.14 -21.93 -13.47
CA THR A 308 8.46 -22.50 -13.27
C THR A 308 8.43 -24.05 -13.32
N PHE A 309 9.56 -24.65 -13.66
CA PHE A 309 9.74 -26.10 -13.73
C PHE A 309 8.75 -26.84 -14.64
N GLY A 310 8.14 -26.16 -15.64
CA GLY A 310 7.19 -26.75 -16.57
C GLY A 310 5.81 -27.07 -15.97
N MET A 311 5.52 -26.57 -14.79
CA MET A 311 4.21 -26.65 -14.12
C MET A 311 3.50 -25.30 -14.19
N VAL A 312 2.15 -25.33 -14.13
CA VAL A 312 1.35 -24.13 -13.94
C VAL A 312 0.74 -24.21 -12.55
N ARG A 313 1.15 -23.30 -11.67
CA ARG A 313 0.70 -23.23 -10.27
C ARG A 313 0.27 -21.81 -9.97
N THR A 314 -0.38 -21.60 -8.83
CA THR A 314 -0.68 -20.26 -8.31
C THR A 314 0.20 -20.00 -7.09
N GLU A 315 1.18 -19.14 -7.24
CA GLU A 315 2.02 -18.65 -6.15
C GLU A 315 1.20 -17.74 -5.24
N VAL A 316 1.46 -17.84 -3.93
CA VAL A 316 0.91 -16.96 -2.90
C VAL A 316 2.03 -16.07 -2.38
N ARG A 317 1.84 -14.75 -2.50
CA ARG A 317 2.72 -13.74 -1.91
C ARG A 317 1.97 -12.89 -0.90
N SER A 318 2.65 -12.36 0.11
CA SER A 318 2.06 -11.35 1.00
C SER A 318 1.85 -10.03 0.27
N ARG A 319 0.80 -9.28 0.65
CA ARG A 319 0.47 -7.99 0.05
C ARG A 319 1.56 -6.95 0.34
N ALA A 320 1.80 -6.66 1.62
CA ALA A 320 2.70 -5.60 2.04
C ALA A 320 4.18 -6.00 1.88
N GLY A 321 4.56 -7.23 2.28
CA GLY A 321 5.94 -7.71 2.25
C GLY A 321 6.45 -8.12 0.87
N ASN A 322 5.55 -8.42 -0.08
CA ASN A 322 5.86 -9.09 -1.35
C ASN A 322 6.67 -10.39 -1.16
N ALA A 323 6.54 -11.00 0.02
CA ALA A 323 7.25 -12.22 0.37
C ALA A 323 6.61 -13.43 -0.32
N HIS A 324 7.44 -14.32 -0.90
CA HIS A 324 6.96 -15.63 -1.32
C HIS A 324 6.52 -16.43 -0.08
N LEU A 325 5.25 -16.82 -0.05
CA LEU A 325 4.68 -17.59 1.04
C LEU A 325 4.62 -19.10 0.70
N GLY A 326 4.27 -19.42 -0.52
CA GLY A 326 4.03 -20.78 -1.00
C GLY A 326 3.09 -20.80 -2.21
N HIS A 327 2.18 -21.77 -2.25
CA HIS A 327 1.24 -21.96 -3.36
C HIS A 327 -0.17 -22.30 -2.87
N VAL A 328 -1.17 -21.94 -3.64
CA VAL A 328 -2.56 -22.36 -3.42
C VAL A 328 -2.95 -23.45 -4.41
N PHE A 329 -3.67 -24.45 -3.91
CA PHE A 329 -4.19 -25.59 -4.66
C PHE A 329 -5.69 -25.66 -4.51
N TYR A 330 -6.37 -25.91 -5.62
CA TYR A 330 -7.82 -26.04 -5.68
C TYR A 330 -8.24 -27.50 -5.91
N ARG A 331 -9.44 -27.85 -5.46
CA ARG A 331 -10.01 -29.21 -5.54
C ARG A 331 -9.18 -30.25 -4.74
N GLU A 332 -8.58 -29.82 -3.65
CA GLU A 332 -7.81 -30.66 -2.73
C GLU A 332 -8.74 -31.46 -1.81
N ALA A 333 -8.73 -32.80 -1.97
CA ALA A 333 -9.62 -33.67 -1.22
C ALA A 333 -9.36 -33.69 0.30
N ALA A 334 -8.14 -33.36 0.73
CA ALA A 334 -7.77 -33.27 2.15
C ALA A 334 -8.25 -31.96 2.78
N SER A 335 -8.61 -30.95 1.98
CA SER A 335 -9.08 -29.64 2.50
C SER A 335 -10.57 -29.69 2.81
N PRO A 336 -11.00 -29.15 3.96
CA PRO A 336 -12.41 -28.98 4.31
C PRO A 336 -13.22 -28.16 3.30
N THR A 337 -12.59 -27.22 2.62
CA THR A 337 -13.21 -26.31 1.64
C THR A 337 -12.88 -26.65 0.18
N GLY A 338 -11.99 -27.62 -0.04
CA GLY A 338 -11.42 -27.92 -1.36
C GLY A 338 -10.30 -26.97 -1.79
N THR A 339 -9.96 -25.94 -1.00
CA THR A 339 -8.83 -25.02 -1.23
C THR A 339 -7.76 -25.27 -0.18
N ARG A 340 -6.49 -25.32 -0.60
CA ARG A 340 -5.35 -25.48 0.30
C ARG A 340 -4.27 -24.43 -0.02
N TYR A 341 -4.07 -23.52 0.89
CA TYR A 341 -2.89 -22.67 0.93
C TYR A 341 -1.76 -23.45 1.59
N CYS A 342 -0.76 -23.88 0.83
CA CYS A 342 0.41 -24.61 1.29
C CYS A 342 1.55 -23.61 1.50
N ILE A 343 1.83 -23.29 2.74
CA ILE A 343 2.67 -22.13 3.10
C ILE A 343 3.95 -22.61 3.79
N ASN A 344 5.09 -21.98 3.48
CA ASN A 344 6.35 -22.23 4.15
C ASN A 344 6.31 -21.65 5.58
N SER A 345 6.70 -22.45 6.57
CA SER A 345 6.87 -21.95 7.96
C SER A 345 7.88 -20.81 8.02
N ALA A 346 8.94 -20.89 7.21
CA ALA A 346 10.00 -19.87 7.17
C ALA A 346 9.49 -18.48 6.68
N ALA A 347 8.34 -18.44 5.99
CA ALA A 347 7.69 -17.20 5.59
C ALA A 347 6.76 -16.61 6.66
N LEU A 348 6.55 -17.34 7.77
CA LEU A 348 5.59 -17.02 8.80
C LEU A 348 6.26 -16.76 10.16
N ARG A 349 5.58 -15.96 10.99
CA ARG A 349 5.78 -15.90 12.44
C ARG A 349 4.44 -16.19 13.12
N PHE A 350 4.43 -17.11 14.08
CA PHE A 350 3.23 -17.46 14.83
C PHE A 350 3.08 -16.57 16.06
N ILE A 351 1.90 -15.99 16.27
CA ILE A 351 1.51 -15.19 17.43
C ILE A 351 0.44 -15.98 18.20
N PRO A 352 0.76 -16.55 19.37
CA PRO A 352 -0.24 -17.23 20.18
C PRO A 352 -1.30 -16.26 20.69
N ILE A 353 -2.54 -16.72 20.82
CA ILE A 353 -3.68 -15.89 21.24
C ILE A 353 -3.43 -15.09 22.53
N ALA A 354 -2.61 -15.63 23.43
CA ALA A 354 -2.24 -14.96 24.69
C ALA A 354 -1.32 -13.75 24.49
N ALA A 355 -0.58 -13.69 23.39
CA ALA A 355 0.35 -12.60 23.04
C ALA A 355 -0.27 -11.56 22.07
N MET A 356 -1.42 -11.88 21.47
CA MET A 356 -2.02 -11.01 20.43
C MET A 356 -2.32 -9.59 20.91
N GLU A 357 -2.73 -9.42 22.17
CA GLU A 357 -3.03 -8.10 22.72
C GLU A 357 -1.74 -7.29 22.93
N GLU A 358 -0.69 -7.91 23.46
CA GLU A 358 0.61 -7.28 23.71
C GLU A 358 1.32 -6.91 22.42
N GLU A 359 1.16 -7.72 21.36
CA GLU A 359 1.80 -7.53 20.06
C GLU A 359 0.94 -6.69 19.10
N GLY A 360 -0.17 -6.09 19.54
CA GLY A 360 -0.97 -5.14 18.74
C GLY A 360 -2.05 -5.79 17.86
N TYR A 361 -2.29 -7.11 17.98
CA TYR A 361 -3.28 -7.84 17.15
C TYR A 361 -4.62 -8.05 17.88
N SER A 362 -4.96 -7.24 18.89
CA SER A 362 -6.20 -7.41 19.67
C SER A 362 -7.47 -7.34 18.83
N TYR A 363 -7.48 -6.55 17.74
CA TYR A 363 -8.60 -6.39 16.81
C TYR A 363 -8.96 -7.70 16.07
N LEU A 364 -8.02 -8.66 16.00
CA LEU A 364 -8.20 -9.97 15.35
C LEU A 364 -8.64 -11.09 16.31
N LEU A 365 -8.79 -10.82 17.61
CA LEU A 365 -9.15 -11.85 18.60
C LEU A 365 -10.48 -12.55 18.30
N SER A 366 -11.45 -11.85 17.71
CA SER A 366 -12.74 -12.42 17.31
C SER A 366 -12.63 -13.45 16.18
N TYR A 367 -11.61 -13.37 15.35
CA TYR A 367 -11.35 -14.30 14.25
C TYR A 367 -10.69 -15.60 14.71
N VAL A 368 -10.03 -15.59 15.87
CA VAL A 368 -9.30 -16.74 16.44
C VAL A 368 -10.11 -17.47 17.51
N ARG A 369 -10.91 -16.75 18.29
CA ARG A 369 -11.77 -17.35 19.32
C ARG A 369 -12.89 -18.15 18.67
N GLN A 370 -13.08 -19.37 19.16
CA GLN A 370 -14.20 -20.26 18.78
C GLN A 370 -15.50 -19.81 19.43
#